data_ec1b86dc934e2632e07572de732ffcaa
#
_entry.id   ec1b86dc934e2632e07572de732ffcaa
#
_cell.length_a   1.000
_cell.length_b   1.000
_cell.length_c   1.000
_cell.angle_alpha   90.00
_cell.angle_beta   90.00
_cell.angle_gamma   90.00
#
_symmetry.space_group_name_H-M   'P 1'
#
loop_
_entity.id
_entity.type
_entity.pdbx_description
1 polymer ?
#
loop_
_entity_poly.entity_id
_entity_poly.type
_entity_poly.pdbx_seq_one_letter_code
_entity_poly.pdbx_strand_id
1 'polypeptide(L)'
;GEYCTVLTREGRRYSGTILSLAPAVHVYPDAATMTRDADHLEVRLDEEVKSAEDVKALGIDNGDFVFIDPKFTMTGSGFLKSRFIDDKASAVLLLLLLRWCSEKKAAFRHPTRIYFVVYEEVGHGASALARDIDEFVTVDMGCVGLDLAGSEYAVSICAKDSGGPYDYELTNRLIALAKKHELPYTVDIFPFYG
;
A
#
# COMPACT_ATOMS: atom_id res chain seq x y z
N GLY A 1 14.40 -14.51 -7.85
CA GLY A 1 13.67 -13.43 -8.49
C GLY A 1 12.22 -13.37 -8.06
N GLU A 2 11.58 -12.25 -8.30
CA GLU A 2 10.17 -12.06 -8.01
C GLU A 2 9.35 -12.18 -9.29
N TYR A 3 8.25 -12.91 -9.23
CA TYR A 3 7.34 -13.02 -10.37
C TYR A 3 6.62 -11.70 -10.62
N CYS A 4 6.36 -11.41 -11.87
CA CYS A 4 5.69 -10.21 -12.29
C CYS A 4 4.84 -10.42 -13.53
N THR A 5 3.97 -9.46 -13.78
CA THR A 5 3.16 -9.37 -15.01
C THR A 5 3.48 -8.05 -15.71
N VAL A 6 3.85 -8.11 -16.98
CA VAL A 6 3.95 -6.95 -17.85
C VAL A 6 2.58 -6.71 -18.48
N LEU A 7 2.05 -5.49 -18.36
CA LEU A 7 0.81 -5.06 -18.98
C LEU A 7 1.10 -3.98 -20.01
N THR A 8 0.84 -4.28 -21.28
CA THR A 8 1.01 -3.30 -22.36
C THR A 8 -0.13 -2.27 -22.38
N ARG A 9 0.10 -1.15 -23.04
CA ARG A 9 -0.93 -0.12 -23.27
C ARG A 9 -2.15 -0.65 -24.03
N GLU A 10 -1.96 -1.70 -24.84
CA GLU A 10 -3.05 -2.38 -25.56
C GLU A 10 -3.78 -3.43 -24.70
N GLY A 11 -3.37 -3.63 -23.45
CA GLY A 11 -4.00 -4.57 -22.52
C GLY A 11 -3.52 -6.01 -22.63
N ARG A 12 -2.46 -6.29 -23.39
CA ARG A 12 -1.83 -7.62 -23.40
C ARG A 12 -1.07 -7.86 -22.11
N ARG A 13 -1.00 -9.12 -21.68
CA ARG A 13 -0.33 -9.51 -20.44
C ARG A 13 0.71 -10.58 -20.72
N TYR A 14 1.89 -10.38 -20.17
CA TYR A 14 2.98 -11.36 -20.24
C TYR A 14 3.51 -11.62 -18.84
N SER A 15 3.81 -12.86 -18.51
CA SER A 15 4.51 -13.19 -17.28
C SER A 15 6.01 -13.01 -17.41
N GLY A 16 6.66 -12.83 -16.28
CA GLY A 16 8.10 -12.70 -16.22
C GLY A 16 8.63 -12.80 -14.81
N THR A 17 9.95 -12.69 -14.71
CA THR A 17 10.68 -12.72 -13.44
C THR A 17 11.61 -11.55 -13.37
N ILE A 18 11.54 -10.78 -12.27
CA ILE A 18 12.50 -9.71 -11.99
C ILE A 18 13.78 -10.34 -11.49
N LEU A 19 14.87 -10.11 -12.18
CA LEU A 19 16.20 -10.63 -11.89
C LEU A 19 17.22 -9.48 -11.79
N SER A 20 18.31 -9.73 -11.08
CA SER A 20 19.51 -8.89 -11.17
C SER A 20 20.17 -9.08 -12.54
N LEU A 21 20.81 -8.04 -13.08
CA LEU A 21 21.64 -8.12 -14.28
C LEU A 21 22.81 -9.09 -14.13
N ALA A 22 23.19 -9.43 -12.88
CA ALA A 22 24.17 -10.44 -12.54
C ALA A 22 23.52 -11.61 -11.75
N PRO A 23 22.70 -12.47 -12.37
CA PRO A 23 21.88 -13.42 -11.65
C PRO A 23 22.60 -14.65 -11.11
N ALA A 24 23.84 -14.92 -11.53
CA ALA A 24 24.55 -16.14 -11.19
C ALA A 24 26.02 -15.89 -10.85
N VAL A 25 26.42 -16.25 -9.64
CA VAL A 25 27.82 -16.11 -9.14
C VAL A 25 28.82 -16.89 -9.96
N HIS A 26 28.42 -17.95 -10.66
CA HIS A 26 29.29 -18.75 -11.53
C HIS A 26 29.67 -18.04 -12.83
N VAL A 27 28.98 -16.98 -13.19
CA VAL A 27 29.19 -16.22 -14.44
C VAL A 27 29.56 -14.77 -14.14
N TYR A 28 28.98 -14.19 -13.11
CA TYR A 28 29.14 -12.78 -12.75
C TYR A 28 29.86 -12.67 -11.41
N PRO A 29 31.11 -12.13 -11.37
CA PRO A 29 31.88 -12.06 -10.12
C PRO A 29 31.27 -11.13 -9.07
N ASP A 30 30.44 -10.17 -9.48
CA ASP A 30 29.78 -9.18 -8.66
C ASP A 30 28.33 -9.55 -8.28
N ALA A 31 27.85 -10.73 -8.64
CA ALA A 31 26.47 -11.18 -8.36
C ALA A 31 26.08 -11.09 -6.87
N ALA A 32 27.03 -11.29 -5.96
CA ALA A 32 26.78 -11.23 -4.52
C ALA A 32 26.72 -9.79 -3.97
N THR A 33 27.34 -8.84 -4.65
CA THR A 33 27.53 -7.45 -4.17
C THR A 33 26.75 -6.41 -4.98
N MET A 34 26.25 -6.78 -6.16
CA MET A 34 25.46 -5.90 -7.01
C MET A 34 24.23 -5.37 -6.27
N THR A 35 24.01 -4.08 -6.34
CA THR A 35 22.82 -3.41 -5.78
C THR A 35 21.54 -3.94 -6.42
N ARG A 36 20.42 -3.79 -5.73
CA ARG A 36 19.08 -4.20 -6.19
C ARG A 36 18.20 -2.96 -6.41
N ASP A 37 18.70 -2.01 -7.17
CA ASP A 37 17.99 -0.82 -7.61
C ASP A 37 17.46 -0.96 -9.05
N ALA A 38 16.76 0.04 -9.54
CA ALA A 38 16.12 0.02 -10.87
C ALA A 38 17.14 -0.15 -12.01
N ASP A 39 18.36 0.37 -11.85
CA ASP A 39 19.40 0.31 -12.87
C ASP A 39 20.10 -1.06 -12.98
N HIS A 40 19.95 -1.90 -11.95
CA HIS A 40 20.60 -3.21 -11.84
C HIS A 40 19.62 -4.38 -11.89
N LEU A 41 18.35 -4.10 -12.22
CA LEU A 41 17.33 -5.13 -12.36
C LEU A 41 16.79 -5.18 -13.79
N GLU A 42 16.37 -6.36 -14.22
CA GLU A 42 15.69 -6.58 -15.48
C GLU A 42 14.45 -7.47 -15.29
N VAL A 43 13.53 -7.40 -16.24
CA VAL A 43 12.43 -8.35 -16.36
C VAL A 43 12.78 -9.38 -17.41
N ARG A 44 12.99 -10.62 -16.99
CA ARG A 44 13.07 -11.75 -17.91
C ARG A 44 11.67 -12.21 -18.22
N LEU A 45 11.24 -12.01 -19.46
CA LEU A 45 9.94 -12.47 -19.97
C LEU A 45 9.91 -14.00 -20.12
N ASP A 46 8.74 -14.60 -19.89
CA ASP A 46 8.51 -16.02 -20.15
C ASP A 46 8.13 -16.24 -21.62
N GLU A 47 8.81 -15.54 -22.53
CA GLU A 47 8.60 -15.55 -23.98
C GLU A 47 9.92 -15.80 -24.71
N GLU A 48 9.82 -16.33 -25.93
CA GLU A 48 11.02 -16.54 -26.78
C GLU A 48 11.46 -15.23 -27.46
N VAL A 49 12.11 -14.36 -26.68
CA VAL A 49 12.67 -13.10 -27.14
C VAL A 49 14.19 -13.09 -26.97
N LYS A 50 14.91 -12.53 -27.92
CA LYS A 50 16.38 -12.44 -27.94
C LYS A 50 16.89 -11.05 -28.24
N SER A 51 16.03 -10.15 -28.69
CA SER A 51 16.36 -8.79 -29.08
C SER A 51 15.29 -7.80 -28.65
N ALA A 52 15.62 -6.52 -28.70
CA ALA A 52 14.67 -5.46 -28.48
C ALA A 52 13.53 -5.46 -29.53
N GLU A 53 13.83 -5.89 -30.75
CA GLU A 53 12.86 -6.03 -31.85
C GLU A 53 11.84 -7.11 -31.53
N ASP A 54 12.26 -8.25 -30.97
CA ASP A 54 11.36 -9.32 -30.55
C ASP A 54 10.41 -8.84 -29.44
N VAL A 55 10.93 -8.10 -28.44
CA VAL A 55 10.13 -7.53 -27.36
C VAL A 55 9.10 -6.53 -27.92
N LYS A 56 9.50 -5.67 -28.86
CA LYS A 56 8.58 -4.76 -29.54
C LYS A 56 7.52 -5.49 -30.37
N ALA A 57 7.86 -6.60 -30.98
CA ALA A 57 6.91 -7.41 -31.72
C ALA A 57 5.81 -8.00 -30.83
N LEU A 58 6.06 -8.21 -29.54
CA LEU A 58 5.04 -8.54 -28.55
C LEU A 58 4.12 -7.35 -28.21
N GLY A 59 4.45 -6.15 -28.64
CA GLY A 59 3.73 -4.91 -28.32
C GLY A 59 4.14 -4.31 -26.98
N ILE A 60 5.28 -4.71 -26.44
CA ILE A 60 5.85 -4.14 -25.22
C ILE A 60 6.73 -2.95 -25.61
N ASP A 61 6.46 -1.80 -24.97
CA ASP A 61 7.21 -0.56 -25.23
C ASP A 61 7.36 0.28 -23.95
N ASN A 62 8.08 1.37 -24.06
CA ASN A 62 8.28 2.32 -22.99
C ASN A 62 6.97 2.84 -22.43
N GLY A 63 6.86 2.87 -21.11
CA GLY A 63 5.65 3.32 -20.41
C GLY A 63 4.63 2.22 -20.15
N ASP A 64 4.90 0.97 -20.51
CA ASP A 64 4.12 -0.18 -20.07
C ASP A 64 4.34 -0.46 -18.58
N PHE A 65 3.42 -1.19 -17.96
CA PHE A 65 3.47 -1.45 -16.54
C PHE A 65 4.07 -2.82 -16.23
N VAL A 66 4.85 -2.88 -15.16
CA VAL A 66 5.32 -4.13 -14.56
C VAL A 66 4.72 -4.25 -13.17
N PHE A 67 3.87 -5.22 -12.97
CA PHE A 67 3.25 -5.51 -11.67
C PHE A 67 3.98 -6.67 -10.99
N ILE A 68 4.56 -6.39 -9.83
CA ILE A 68 5.14 -7.44 -8.98
C ILE A 68 4.01 -8.22 -8.33
N ASP A 69 4.10 -9.55 -8.33
CA ASP A 69 3.08 -10.40 -7.72
C ASP A 69 2.94 -10.12 -6.21
N PRO A 70 1.72 -9.91 -5.71
CA PRO A 70 1.48 -9.54 -4.32
C PRO A 70 1.79 -10.67 -3.34
N LYS A 71 1.87 -11.92 -3.79
CA LYS A 71 2.09 -13.12 -2.95
C LYS A 71 1.14 -13.21 -1.76
N PHE A 72 -0.14 -12.95 -2.04
CA PHE A 72 -1.17 -12.99 -0.99
C PHE A 72 -1.27 -14.39 -0.36
N THR A 73 -1.27 -14.41 0.95
CA THR A 73 -1.51 -15.62 1.76
C THR A 73 -2.34 -15.29 2.98
N MET A 74 -3.24 -16.21 3.32
CA MET A 74 -3.91 -16.22 4.63
C MET A 74 -3.37 -17.42 5.40
N THR A 75 -2.81 -17.16 6.58
CA THR A 75 -2.27 -18.23 7.43
C THR A 75 -3.37 -18.94 8.21
N GLY A 76 -3.11 -20.17 8.66
CA GLY A 76 -4.06 -20.90 9.52
C GLY A 76 -4.32 -20.22 10.87
N SER A 77 -3.45 -19.33 11.30
CA SER A 77 -3.60 -18.50 12.52
C SER A 77 -4.36 -17.20 12.28
N GLY A 78 -4.81 -16.93 11.04
CA GLY A 78 -5.63 -15.76 10.70
C GLY A 78 -4.85 -14.53 10.24
N PHE A 79 -3.53 -14.61 10.07
CA PHE A 79 -2.76 -13.49 9.51
C PHE A 79 -2.95 -13.39 8.00
N LEU A 80 -3.14 -12.17 7.51
CA LEU A 80 -3.02 -11.82 6.12
C LEU A 80 -1.59 -11.35 5.84
N LYS A 81 -0.98 -11.94 4.82
CA LYS A 81 0.36 -11.57 4.36
C LYS A 81 0.35 -11.33 2.87
N SER A 82 0.79 -10.15 2.46
CA SER A 82 0.88 -9.76 1.06
C SER A 82 1.84 -8.59 0.90
N ARG A 83 2.28 -8.33 -0.32
CA ARG A 83 2.75 -7.00 -0.70
C ARG A 83 1.55 -6.08 -0.92
N PHE A 84 1.79 -4.79 -0.83
CA PHE A 84 0.80 -3.75 -1.18
C PHE A 84 -0.48 -3.81 -0.31
N ILE A 85 -0.35 -4.24 0.95
CA ILE A 85 -1.43 -4.12 1.95
C ILE A 85 -1.67 -2.65 2.28
N ASP A 86 -0.63 -1.89 2.33
CA ASP A 86 -0.59 -0.45 2.42
C ASP A 86 -1.00 0.17 1.05
N ASP A 87 -2.13 0.88 0.97
CA ASP A 87 -3.17 0.92 2.00
C ASP A 87 -4.50 0.30 1.52
N LYS A 88 -4.41 -0.88 0.92
CA LYS A 88 -5.61 -1.63 0.52
C LYS A 88 -6.40 -2.18 1.73
N ALA A 89 -5.74 -2.35 2.87
CA ALA A 89 -6.43 -2.84 4.06
C ALA A 89 -7.44 -1.81 4.58
N SER A 90 -7.06 -0.54 4.71
CA SER A 90 -7.99 0.51 5.12
C SER A 90 -9.10 0.72 4.10
N ALA A 91 -8.78 0.62 2.80
CA ALA A 91 -9.81 0.68 1.75
C ALA A 91 -10.86 -0.43 1.95
N VAL A 92 -10.44 -1.67 2.24
CA VAL A 92 -11.36 -2.77 2.53
C VAL A 92 -12.14 -2.53 3.81
N LEU A 93 -11.54 -2.02 4.87
CA LEU A 93 -12.23 -1.69 6.12
C LEU A 93 -13.33 -0.65 5.90
N LEU A 94 -13.07 0.38 5.12
CA LEU A 94 -14.08 1.39 4.76
C LEU A 94 -15.22 0.80 3.92
N LEU A 95 -14.93 -0.09 2.98
CA LEU A 95 -15.96 -0.82 2.23
C LEU A 95 -16.79 -1.73 3.12
N LEU A 96 -16.18 -2.42 4.08
CA LEU A 96 -16.88 -3.24 5.07
C LEU A 96 -17.76 -2.40 5.98
N LEU A 97 -17.33 -1.19 6.36
CA LEU A 97 -18.14 -0.23 7.11
C LEU A 97 -19.38 0.17 6.31
N LEU A 98 -19.24 0.51 5.04
CA LEU A 98 -20.37 0.85 4.16
C LEU A 98 -21.33 -0.34 4.02
N ARG A 99 -20.81 -1.54 3.82
CA ARG A 99 -21.60 -2.77 3.78
C ARG A 99 -22.37 -2.99 5.08
N TRP A 100 -21.71 -2.86 6.22
CA TRP A 100 -22.35 -2.98 7.54
C TRP A 100 -23.47 -1.95 7.72
N CYS A 101 -23.23 -0.68 7.34
CA CYS A 101 -24.26 0.35 7.38
C CYS A 101 -25.48 -0.02 6.54
N SER A 102 -25.27 -0.55 5.34
CA SER A 102 -26.34 -1.01 4.46
C SER A 102 -27.12 -2.18 5.05
N GLU A 103 -26.45 -3.20 5.54
CA GLU A 103 -27.07 -4.40 6.13
C GLU A 103 -27.85 -4.09 7.40
N LYS A 104 -27.34 -3.19 8.24
CA LYS A 104 -27.97 -2.78 9.50
C LYS A 104 -28.96 -1.61 9.34
N LYS A 105 -29.11 -1.06 8.13
CA LYS A 105 -29.85 0.17 7.86
C LYS A 105 -29.40 1.33 8.77
N ALA A 106 -28.10 1.34 9.12
CA ALA A 106 -27.48 2.39 9.89
C ALA A 106 -27.10 3.55 8.97
N ALA A 107 -27.21 4.78 9.48
CA ALA A 107 -26.78 5.97 8.77
C ALA A 107 -25.71 6.70 9.57
N PHE A 108 -24.83 7.38 8.86
CA PHE A 108 -23.91 8.33 9.50
C PHE A 108 -24.72 9.48 10.11
N ARG A 109 -24.28 9.96 11.27
CA ARG A 109 -24.93 11.07 11.95
C ARG A 109 -24.83 12.38 11.18
N HIS A 110 -23.77 12.53 10.42
CA HIS A 110 -23.44 13.69 9.60
C HIS A 110 -23.28 13.28 8.14
N PRO A 111 -23.49 14.19 7.17
CA PRO A 111 -23.12 13.93 5.79
C PRO A 111 -21.65 13.49 5.71
N THR A 112 -21.41 12.30 5.19
CA THR A 112 -20.07 11.68 5.18
C THR A 112 -19.67 11.36 3.76
N ARG A 113 -18.46 11.72 3.39
CA ARG A 113 -17.83 11.36 2.11
C ARG A 113 -16.65 10.45 2.41
N ILE A 114 -16.52 9.38 1.65
CA ILE A 114 -15.36 8.49 1.71
C ILE A 114 -14.61 8.66 0.39
N TYR A 115 -13.33 8.97 0.50
CA TYR A 115 -12.43 9.15 -0.63
C TYR A 115 -11.45 7.98 -0.69
N PHE A 116 -11.38 7.31 -1.83
CA PHE A 116 -10.31 6.36 -2.15
C PHE A 116 -9.39 7.07 -3.13
N VAL A 117 -8.26 7.54 -2.65
CA VAL A 117 -7.31 8.31 -3.44
C VAL A 117 -6.24 7.40 -4.04
N VAL A 118 -5.82 7.67 -5.28
CA VAL A 118 -4.89 6.81 -6.03
C VAL A 118 -3.46 7.36 -6.10
N TYR A 119 -3.23 8.58 -5.62
CA TYR A 119 -1.93 9.25 -5.64
C TYR A 119 -1.35 9.50 -4.23
N GLU A 120 -1.88 8.82 -3.21
CA GLU A 120 -1.40 8.96 -1.84
C GLU A 120 0.06 8.54 -1.74
N GLU A 121 0.43 7.37 -2.25
CA GLU A 121 1.78 6.78 -2.24
C GLU A 121 2.85 7.59 -3.00
N VAL A 122 2.44 8.59 -3.72
CA VAL A 122 3.32 9.55 -4.43
C VAL A 122 3.15 11.00 -3.93
N GLY A 123 2.52 11.17 -2.78
CA GLY A 123 2.52 12.40 -1.99
C GLY A 123 1.52 13.48 -2.41
N HIS A 124 0.45 13.16 -3.16
CA HIS A 124 -0.55 14.16 -3.51
C HIS A 124 -2.01 13.65 -3.62
N GLY A 125 -2.35 12.60 -2.86
CA GLY A 125 -3.69 12.02 -2.83
C GLY A 125 -4.78 12.99 -2.39
N ALA A 126 -4.47 13.91 -1.48
CA ALA A 126 -5.42 14.88 -0.94
C ALA A 126 -5.68 16.11 -1.83
N SER A 127 -5.05 16.22 -2.99
CA SER A 127 -5.10 17.42 -3.84
C SER A 127 -6.49 17.77 -4.39
N ALA A 128 -7.39 16.79 -4.48
CA ALA A 128 -8.73 16.93 -5.05
C ALA A 128 -9.85 16.81 -4.03
N LEU A 129 -9.56 16.96 -2.74
CA LEU A 129 -10.59 16.90 -1.71
C LEU A 129 -11.52 18.10 -1.77
N ALA A 130 -12.79 17.89 -1.41
CA ALA A 130 -13.76 18.96 -1.29
C ALA A 130 -13.36 19.97 -0.21
N ARG A 131 -13.68 21.25 -0.43
CA ARG A 131 -13.33 22.32 0.53
C ARG A 131 -14.38 22.55 1.62
N ASP A 132 -15.55 21.94 1.49
CA ASP A 132 -16.68 22.04 2.40
C ASP A 132 -16.68 20.91 3.44
N ILE A 133 -15.51 20.60 4.00
CA ILE A 133 -15.31 19.55 5.00
C ILE A 133 -15.06 20.22 6.36
N ASP A 134 -15.85 19.85 7.37
CA ASP A 134 -15.67 20.31 8.74
C ASP A 134 -14.66 19.44 9.51
N GLU A 135 -14.68 18.14 9.30
CA GLU A 135 -13.77 17.18 9.90
C GLU A 135 -13.22 16.22 8.85
N PHE A 136 -11.93 15.98 8.90
CA PHE A 136 -11.23 15.05 8.01
C PHE A 136 -10.49 14.01 8.84
N VAL A 137 -10.74 12.73 8.55
CA VAL A 137 -10.08 11.59 9.19
C VAL A 137 -9.39 10.76 8.12
N THR A 138 -8.09 10.62 8.23
CA THR A 138 -7.32 9.69 7.40
C THR A 138 -7.32 8.32 8.07
N VAL A 139 -7.52 7.28 7.27
CA VAL A 139 -7.41 5.89 7.71
C VAL A 139 -6.28 5.26 6.92
N ASP A 140 -5.23 4.89 7.61
CA ASP A 140 -3.99 4.40 7.01
C ASP A 140 -3.30 3.37 7.91
N MET A 141 -2.13 2.87 7.49
CA MET A 141 -1.35 1.90 8.25
C MET A 141 -0.75 2.52 9.52
N GLY A 142 -0.94 1.85 10.65
CA GLY A 142 -0.18 2.12 11.87
C GLY A 142 1.16 1.38 11.83
N CYS A 143 2.24 2.09 11.51
CA CYS A 143 3.56 1.49 11.47
C CYS A 143 3.98 0.95 12.84
N VAL A 144 4.64 -0.20 12.84
CA VAL A 144 5.21 -0.82 14.05
C VAL A 144 6.73 -0.72 14.00
N GLY A 145 7.34 -0.21 15.07
CA GLY A 145 8.79 -0.04 15.10
C GLY A 145 9.30 0.41 16.46
N LEU A 146 10.58 0.75 16.51
CA LEU A 146 11.23 1.28 17.71
C LEU A 146 10.53 2.57 18.17
N ASP A 147 10.37 2.69 19.48
CA ASP A 147 9.77 3.85 20.16
C ASP A 147 8.29 4.13 19.84
N LEU A 148 7.63 3.24 19.09
CA LEU A 148 6.19 3.27 18.86
C LEU A 148 5.48 2.27 19.77
N ALA A 149 4.32 2.65 20.28
CA ALA A 149 3.50 1.78 21.12
C ALA A 149 2.57 0.87 20.29
N GLY A 150 2.44 1.14 18.99
CA GLY A 150 1.58 0.42 18.06
C GLY A 150 1.93 -1.06 17.92
N SER A 151 0.93 -1.87 17.64
CA SER A 151 1.07 -3.29 17.35
C SER A 151 0.00 -3.74 16.34
N GLU A 152 0.18 -4.93 15.79
CA GLU A 152 -0.80 -5.56 14.88
C GLU A 152 -2.16 -5.88 15.55
N TYR A 153 -2.26 -5.70 16.86
CA TYR A 153 -3.45 -6.05 17.65
C TYR A 153 -4.17 -4.83 18.22
N ALA A 154 -3.74 -3.62 17.88
CA ALA A 154 -4.30 -2.39 18.40
C ALA A 154 -4.50 -1.36 17.29
N VAL A 155 -5.50 -0.50 17.47
CA VAL A 155 -5.67 0.67 16.60
C VAL A 155 -4.63 1.72 16.98
N SER A 156 -3.83 2.17 16.05
CA SER A 156 -2.94 3.31 16.21
C SER A 156 -3.73 4.60 16.00
N ILE A 157 -3.80 5.44 17.03
CA ILE A 157 -4.36 6.79 16.93
C ILE A 157 -3.17 7.74 16.83
N CYS A 158 -2.93 8.28 15.65
CA CYS A 158 -1.82 9.19 15.42
C CYS A 158 -2.13 10.56 16.04
N ALA A 159 -1.31 10.99 17.00
CA ALA A 159 -1.41 12.31 17.61
C ALA A 159 -0.53 13.35 16.91
N LYS A 160 0.52 12.90 16.20
CA LYS A 160 1.45 13.75 15.47
C LYS A 160 2.20 12.93 14.44
N ASP A 161 2.44 13.53 13.28
CA ASP A 161 3.34 13.02 12.25
C ASP A 161 4.42 14.05 11.89
N SER A 162 5.08 13.88 10.74
CA SER A 162 6.09 14.81 10.24
C SER A 162 5.52 16.17 9.85
N GLY A 163 4.23 16.26 9.51
CA GLY A 163 3.52 17.50 9.19
C GLY A 163 3.13 18.31 10.42
N GLY A 164 3.16 17.71 11.60
CA GLY A 164 2.82 18.36 12.85
C GLY A 164 1.75 17.64 13.69
N PRO A 165 1.29 18.27 14.78
CA PRO A 165 0.20 17.72 15.58
C PRO A 165 -1.13 17.68 14.82
N TYR A 166 -1.87 16.60 14.99
CA TYR A 166 -3.25 16.51 14.55
C TYR A 166 -4.18 17.31 15.48
N ASP A 167 -5.43 17.50 15.04
CA ASP A 167 -6.43 18.22 15.84
C ASP A 167 -6.62 17.55 17.21
N TYR A 168 -6.43 18.34 18.25
CA TYR A 168 -6.46 17.87 19.64
C TYR A 168 -7.82 17.32 20.06
N GLU A 169 -8.89 18.00 19.69
CA GLU A 169 -10.25 17.62 20.11
C GLU A 169 -10.71 16.36 19.39
N LEU A 170 -10.45 16.28 18.08
CA LEU A 170 -10.79 15.09 17.30
C LEU A 170 -9.98 13.86 17.78
N THR A 171 -8.68 14.02 18.01
CA THR A 171 -7.82 12.95 18.54
C THR A 171 -8.33 12.46 19.91
N ASN A 172 -8.68 13.38 20.82
CA ASN A 172 -9.23 13.01 22.11
C ASN A 172 -10.60 12.32 22.00
N ARG A 173 -11.44 12.68 21.04
CA ARG A 173 -12.70 11.98 20.79
C ARG A 173 -12.47 10.55 20.31
N LEU A 174 -11.50 10.31 19.43
CA LEU A 174 -11.11 8.95 18.99
C LEU A 174 -10.62 8.12 20.17
N ILE A 175 -9.76 8.68 21.02
CA ILE A 175 -9.27 8.02 22.24
C ILE A 175 -10.45 7.68 23.20
N ALA A 176 -11.35 8.62 23.40
CA ALA A 176 -12.52 8.41 24.26
C ALA A 176 -13.45 7.33 23.70
N LEU A 177 -13.63 7.25 22.39
CA LEU A 177 -14.40 6.19 21.74
C LEU A 177 -13.72 4.83 21.92
N ALA A 178 -12.41 4.74 21.72
CA ALA A 178 -11.67 3.50 21.94
C ALA A 178 -11.81 3.00 23.38
N LYS A 179 -11.66 3.89 24.37
CA LYS A 179 -11.87 3.57 25.79
C LYS A 179 -13.31 3.11 26.07
N LYS A 180 -14.30 3.85 25.58
CA LYS A 180 -15.71 3.55 25.81
C LYS A 180 -16.12 2.18 25.29
N HIS A 181 -15.53 1.75 24.18
CA HIS A 181 -15.83 0.48 23.53
C HIS A 181 -14.80 -0.61 23.82
N GLU A 182 -13.90 -0.38 24.79
CA GLU A 182 -12.87 -1.33 25.22
C GLU A 182 -12.02 -1.86 24.05
N LEU A 183 -11.77 -0.99 23.04
CA LEU A 183 -10.93 -1.35 21.89
C LEU A 183 -9.46 -1.26 22.27
N PRO A 184 -8.64 -2.25 21.92
CA PRO A 184 -7.19 -2.10 22.01
C PRO A 184 -6.74 -0.93 21.12
N TYR A 185 -6.03 0.03 21.71
CA TYR A 185 -5.51 1.19 20.97
C TYR A 185 -4.19 1.65 21.55
N THR A 186 -3.44 2.36 20.74
CA THR A 186 -2.25 3.12 21.14
C THR A 186 -2.37 4.54 20.64
N VAL A 187 -1.59 5.44 21.24
CA VAL A 187 -1.43 6.80 20.75
C VAL A 187 0.00 6.95 20.28
N ASP A 188 0.18 7.15 19.00
CA ASP A 188 1.49 7.15 18.37
C ASP A 188 1.90 8.52 17.83
N ILE A 189 3.20 8.73 17.77
CA ILE A 189 3.85 9.91 17.18
C ILE A 189 4.85 9.39 16.15
N PHE A 190 4.57 9.64 14.88
CA PHE A 190 5.45 9.25 13.79
C PHE A 190 6.47 10.37 13.50
N PRO A 191 7.80 10.12 13.66
CA PRO A 191 8.78 11.19 13.57
C PRO A 191 9.15 11.59 12.15
N PHE A 192 8.95 10.74 11.14
CA PHE A 192 9.53 10.94 9.81
C PHE A 192 8.51 11.16 8.71
N TYR A 193 7.50 10.35 8.56
CA TYR A 193 6.47 10.46 7.51
C TYR A 193 5.07 10.34 8.12
N GLY A 194 4.12 10.89 7.43
CA GLY A 194 2.71 10.80 7.75
C GLY A 194 1.88 11.57 6.75
#